data_1d2d99b245e9d2f13333c3c179c01869
#
_entry.id   1d2d99b245e9d2f13333c3c179c01869
#
_cell.length_a   1.000
_cell.length_b   1.000
_cell.length_c   1.000
_cell.angle_alpha   90.00
_cell.angle_beta   90.00
_cell.angle_gamma   90.00
#
_symmetry.space_group_name_H-M   'P 1'
#
loop_
_entity.id
_entity.type
_entity.pdbx_description
1 polymer ?
#
loop_
_entity_poly.entity_id
_entity_poly.type
_entity_poly.pdbx_seq_one_letter_code
_entity_poly.pdbx_strand_id
1 'polypeptide(L)'
;DRGYCKEFRLMKTKIFCDSADYKTIKFFNNKNFVDGFTTNPSLMRLSGAKNYKDYSLKILKICKRKPISFEVFADNPKEMLKQAYKINKWGKNVYVKIPVVNSKGFFMGSVIKELSIRGIKLNITAVYTYDQTLKIFKCLNKKTKSIISIFAGRMADKGKDPLPIFKKSVTLTKKYKNIEILWASTREAYNFFQAKKLRCNIITMPPKVINQISSFGKSYKALTLDTV
;
A
#
# COMPACT_ATOMS: atom_id res chain seq x y z
N ASP A 1 24.44 22.08 0.39
CA ASP A 1 23.75 20.81 0.75
C ASP A 1 22.71 20.91 1.89
N ARG A 2 22.49 22.08 2.50
CA ARG A 2 21.45 22.28 3.54
C ARG A 2 20.07 22.63 2.98
N GLY A 3 19.94 22.93 1.70
CA GLY A 3 18.67 23.28 1.04
C GLY A 3 17.75 22.08 0.77
N TYR A 4 18.30 20.91 0.43
CA TYR A 4 17.54 19.69 0.16
C TYR A 4 16.78 19.14 1.39
N CYS A 5 17.28 19.41 2.59
CA CYS A 5 16.71 18.86 3.82
C CYS A 5 15.44 19.58 4.31
N LYS A 6 15.20 20.88 3.94
CA LYS A 6 14.04 21.66 4.40
C LYS A 6 12.77 21.43 3.58
N GLU A 7 12.85 21.33 2.26
CA GLU A 7 11.70 21.02 1.40
C GLU A 7 11.19 19.59 1.60
N PHE A 8 12.06 18.67 1.99
CA PHE A 8 11.72 17.29 2.30
C PHE A 8 10.81 17.12 3.54
N ARG A 9 10.77 18.08 4.47
CA ARG A 9 9.93 18.02 5.68
C ARG A 9 8.45 18.38 5.44
N LEU A 10 8.11 19.09 4.37
CA LEU A 10 6.78 19.68 4.20
C LEU A 10 5.71 18.79 3.57
N MET A 11 6.07 17.61 3.03
CA MET A 11 5.10 16.65 2.48
C MET A 11 5.43 15.24 2.92
N LYS A 12 4.64 14.72 3.84
CA LYS A 12 4.84 13.39 4.42
C LYS A 12 4.23 12.31 3.53
N THR A 13 5.05 11.69 2.64
CA THR A 13 4.71 10.37 2.08
C THR A 13 4.85 9.35 3.21
N LYS A 14 3.76 8.68 3.56
CA LYS A 14 3.73 7.65 4.60
C LYS A 14 4.49 6.41 4.15
N ILE A 15 5.23 5.79 5.05
CA ILE A 15 5.93 4.54 4.81
C ILE A 15 5.13 3.39 5.41
N PHE A 16 4.70 2.47 4.56
CA PHE A 16 4.13 1.19 4.98
C PHE A 16 5.15 0.08 4.78
N CYS A 17 5.16 -0.88 5.69
CA CYS A 17 5.98 -2.08 5.56
C CYS A 17 5.17 -3.19 4.89
N ASP A 18 5.68 -3.72 3.76
CA ASP A 18 5.08 -4.84 3.04
C ASP A 18 5.62 -6.15 3.59
N SER A 19 4.91 -6.69 4.56
CA SER A 19 5.29 -7.94 5.24
C SER A 19 4.11 -8.57 5.96
N ALA A 20 4.10 -9.90 6.05
CA ALA A 20 3.20 -10.67 6.90
C ALA A 20 3.95 -11.40 8.02
N ASP A 21 5.29 -11.33 8.07
CA ASP A 21 6.07 -11.97 9.13
C ASP A 21 5.82 -11.31 10.48
N TYR A 22 5.45 -12.12 11.46
CA TYR A 22 5.08 -11.66 12.81
C TYR A 22 6.21 -10.87 13.51
N LYS A 23 7.45 -11.38 13.43
CA LYS A 23 8.61 -10.73 14.07
C LYS A 23 8.91 -9.39 13.40
N THR A 24 8.87 -9.36 12.08
CA THR A 24 9.06 -8.15 11.26
C THR A 24 8.01 -7.10 11.56
N ILE A 25 6.71 -7.48 11.59
CA ILE A 25 5.64 -6.55 11.92
C ILE A 25 5.79 -6.02 13.34
N LYS A 26 6.11 -6.88 14.32
CA LYS A 26 6.38 -6.46 15.70
C LYS A 26 7.51 -5.44 15.77
N PHE A 27 8.61 -5.67 15.06
CA PHE A 27 9.76 -4.77 15.01
C PHE A 27 9.39 -3.40 14.42
N PHE A 28 8.80 -3.37 13.22
CA PHE A 28 8.46 -2.13 12.54
C PHE A 28 7.25 -1.41 13.14
N ASN A 29 6.36 -2.11 13.85
CA ASN A 29 5.25 -1.48 14.55
C ASN A 29 5.73 -0.50 15.65
N ASN A 30 6.89 -0.77 16.23
CA ASN A 30 7.53 0.09 17.24
C ASN A 30 8.36 1.25 16.63
N LYS A 31 8.48 1.33 15.30
CA LYS A 31 9.22 2.40 14.63
C LYS A 31 8.30 3.55 14.25
N ASN A 32 8.61 4.76 14.72
CA ASN A 32 7.77 5.95 14.47
C ASN A 32 7.71 6.38 13.00
N PHE A 33 8.69 5.98 12.19
CA PHE A 33 8.74 6.32 10.77
C PHE A 33 7.95 5.34 9.88
N VAL A 34 7.49 4.21 10.41
CA VAL A 34 6.58 3.29 9.71
C VAL A 34 5.15 3.61 10.11
N ASP A 35 4.34 3.99 9.15
CA ASP A 35 2.98 4.50 9.37
C ASP A 35 1.90 3.41 9.23
N GLY A 36 2.23 2.24 8.66
CA GLY A 36 1.26 1.15 8.44
C GLY A 36 1.88 -0.10 7.81
N PHE A 37 1.01 -1.03 7.43
CA PHE A 37 1.42 -2.32 6.86
C PHE A 37 0.54 -2.71 5.68
N THR A 38 1.14 -3.37 4.70
CA THR A 38 0.43 -4.13 3.68
C THR A 38 0.78 -5.60 3.78
N THR A 39 -0.21 -6.45 3.57
CA THR A 39 -0.03 -7.89 3.46
C THR A 39 -0.67 -8.38 2.15
N ASN A 40 -0.40 -9.62 1.82
CA ASN A 40 -1.10 -10.35 0.76
C ASN A 40 -1.06 -11.85 1.06
N PRO A 41 -1.91 -12.65 0.39
CA PRO A 41 -2.00 -14.08 0.65
C PRO A 41 -0.67 -14.82 0.50
N SER A 42 0.17 -14.43 -0.46
CA SER A 42 1.48 -15.06 -0.69
C SER A 42 2.44 -14.79 0.47
N LEU A 43 2.53 -13.54 0.93
CA LEU A 43 3.34 -13.19 2.11
C LEU A 43 2.84 -13.91 3.37
N MET A 44 1.53 -14.02 3.56
CA MET A 44 0.94 -14.74 4.69
C MET A 44 1.35 -16.22 4.67
N ARG A 45 1.24 -16.88 3.51
CA ARG A 45 1.65 -18.27 3.34
C ARG A 45 3.15 -18.45 3.60
N LEU A 46 4.00 -17.60 3.03
CA LEU A 46 5.46 -17.65 3.25
C LEU A 46 5.84 -17.42 4.73
N SER A 47 5.03 -16.68 5.47
CA SER A 47 5.21 -16.45 6.91
C SER A 47 4.63 -17.58 7.78
N GLY A 48 4.19 -18.69 7.18
CA GLY A 48 3.72 -19.87 7.91
C GLY A 48 2.25 -19.81 8.33
N ALA A 49 1.43 -18.98 7.71
CA ALA A 49 0.00 -18.95 7.99
C ALA A 49 -0.70 -20.22 7.49
N LYS A 50 -1.05 -21.12 8.40
CA LYS A 50 -1.88 -22.31 8.12
C LYS A 50 -3.36 -21.94 7.99
N ASN A 51 -3.84 -21.02 8.82
CA ASN A 51 -5.17 -20.43 8.78
C ASN A 51 -5.05 -18.92 8.64
N TYR A 52 -5.61 -18.37 7.59
CA TYR A 52 -5.48 -16.95 7.27
C TYR A 52 -6.09 -16.03 8.33
N LYS A 53 -7.30 -16.36 8.81
CA LYS A 53 -7.99 -15.58 9.85
C LYS A 53 -7.20 -15.59 11.15
N ASP A 54 -6.82 -16.77 11.64
CA ASP A 54 -6.14 -16.91 12.93
C ASP A 54 -4.79 -16.21 12.91
N TYR A 55 -4.06 -16.33 11.80
CA TYR A 55 -2.79 -15.64 11.62
C TYR A 55 -2.97 -14.12 11.54
N SER A 56 -3.99 -13.63 10.83
CA SER A 56 -4.32 -12.20 10.78
C SER A 56 -4.67 -11.66 12.17
N LEU A 57 -5.47 -12.39 12.94
CA LEU A 57 -5.82 -12.01 14.32
C LEU A 57 -4.59 -12.00 15.24
N LYS A 58 -3.65 -12.95 15.05
CA LYS A 58 -2.36 -12.96 15.76
C LYS A 58 -1.56 -11.68 15.47
N ILE A 59 -1.47 -11.26 14.19
CA ILE A 59 -0.81 -10.01 13.80
C ILE A 59 -1.53 -8.81 14.43
N LEU A 60 -2.85 -8.78 14.44
CA LEU A 60 -3.63 -7.66 14.97
C LEU A 60 -3.47 -7.48 16.50
N LYS A 61 -3.09 -8.53 17.24
CA LYS A 61 -2.76 -8.40 18.66
C LYS A 61 -1.56 -7.47 18.90
N ILE A 62 -0.61 -7.41 17.98
CA ILE A 62 0.57 -6.54 18.06
C ILE A 62 0.42 -5.24 17.27
N CYS A 63 -0.35 -5.24 16.19
CA CYS A 63 -0.60 -4.08 15.35
C CYS A 63 -2.01 -3.53 15.58
N LYS A 64 -2.22 -2.83 16.72
CA LYS A 64 -3.56 -2.36 17.14
C LYS A 64 -3.96 -1.00 16.57
N ARG A 65 -2.99 -0.14 16.24
CA ARG A 65 -3.22 1.28 15.89
C ARG A 65 -2.90 1.61 14.43
N LYS A 66 -1.78 1.10 13.93
CA LYS A 66 -1.35 1.39 12.54
C LYS A 66 -2.25 0.67 11.54
N PRO A 67 -2.63 1.33 10.44
CA PRO A 67 -3.42 0.68 9.39
C PRO A 67 -2.70 -0.55 8.85
N ILE A 68 -3.47 -1.60 8.61
CA ILE A 68 -2.99 -2.84 8.02
C ILE A 68 -4.02 -3.37 7.03
N SER A 69 -3.57 -3.85 5.88
CA SER A 69 -4.44 -4.38 4.82
C SER A 69 -4.42 -5.90 4.78
N PHE A 70 -5.62 -6.50 4.75
CA PHE A 70 -5.82 -7.94 4.51
C PHE A 70 -6.71 -8.15 3.29
N GLU A 71 -6.32 -9.10 2.43
CA GLU A 71 -6.91 -9.30 1.12
C GLU A 71 -7.99 -10.40 1.13
N VAL A 72 -9.05 -10.20 0.33
CA VAL A 72 -10.04 -11.24 0.05
C VAL A 72 -9.45 -12.29 -0.92
N PHE A 73 -9.96 -13.51 -0.87
CA PHE A 73 -9.53 -14.61 -1.76
C PHE A 73 -10.58 -14.95 -2.81
N ALA A 74 -11.84 -14.60 -2.57
CA ALA A 74 -12.93 -14.94 -3.48
C ALA A 74 -12.74 -14.24 -4.82
N ASP A 75 -13.18 -14.92 -5.88
CA ASP A 75 -13.07 -14.43 -7.25
C ASP A 75 -14.43 -13.89 -7.79
N ASN A 76 -15.54 -14.25 -7.17
CA ASN A 76 -16.85 -13.70 -7.56
C ASN A 76 -17.32 -12.60 -6.59
N PRO A 77 -18.09 -11.62 -7.06
CA PRO A 77 -18.50 -10.46 -6.26
C PRO A 77 -19.25 -10.81 -4.97
N LYS A 78 -20.16 -11.78 -4.99
CA LYS A 78 -20.97 -12.16 -3.83
C LYS A 78 -20.14 -12.72 -2.69
N GLU A 79 -19.24 -13.65 -3.00
CA GLU A 79 -18.33 -14.22 -2.00
C GLU A 79 -17.28 -13.22 -1.56
N MET A 80 -16.82 -12.35 -2.46
CA MET A 80 -15.89 -11.26 -2.16
C MET A 80 -16.48 -10.30 -1.11
N LEU A 81 -17.76 -9.92 -1.25
CA LEU A 81 -18.48 -9.12 -0.26
C LEU A 81 -18.58 -9.83 1.09
N LYS A 82 -18.96 -11.12 1.11
CA LYS A 82 -19.02 -11.89 2.36
C LYS A 82 -17.66 -11.93 3.09
N GLN A 83 -16.58 -12.17 2.35
CA GLN A 83 -15.23 -12.17 2.91
C GLN A 83 -14.83 -10.78 3.42
N ALA A 84 -15.12 -9.74 2.64
CA ALA A 84 -14.81 -8.36 3.01
C ALA A 84 -15.48 -7.95 4.32
N TYR A 85 -16.75 -8.30 4.52
CA TYR A 85 -17.46 -8.04 5.78
C TYR A 85 -16.82 -8.79 6.96
N LYS A 86 -16.39 -10.03 6.75
CA LYS A 86 -15.69 -10.81 7.80
C LYS A 86 -14.34 -10.16 8.15
N ILE A 87 -13.53 -9.81 7.16
CA ILE A 87 -12.21 -9.19 7.34
C ILE A 87 -12.34 -7.83 8.05
N ASN A 88 -13.32 -7.01 7.66
CA ASN A 88 -13.55 -5.71 8.29
C ASN A 88 -13.80 -5.82 9.81
N LYS A 89 -14.43 -6.91 10.27
CA LYS A 89 -14.71 -7.15 11.70
C LYS A 89 -13.48 -7.53 12.52
N TRP A 90 -12.34 -7.83 11.91
CA TRP A 90 -11.15 -8.27 12.65
C TRP A 90 -10.48 -7.16 13.45
N GLY A 91 -10.62 -5.89 13.03
CA GLY A 91 -10.03 -4.78 13.75
C GLY A 91 -10.38 -3.40 13.19
N LYS A 92 -10.41 -2.40 14.06
CA LYS A 92 -10.73 -1.00 13.67
C LYS A 92 -9.68 -0.38 12.74
N ASN A 93 -8.47 -0.90 12.69
CA ASN A 93 -7.36 -0.44 11.84
C ASN A 93 -7.21 -1.24 10.54
N VAL A 94 -8.10 -2.18 10.28
CA VAL A 94 -8.08 -3.01 9.08
C VAL A 94 -8.59 -2.24 7.87
N TYR A 95 -7.86 -2.37 6.77
CA TYR A 95 -8.29 -2.03 5.40
C TYR A 95 -8.52 -3.33 4.65
N VAL A 96 -9.72 -3.50 4.11
CA VAL A 96 -10.04 -4.67 3.29
C VAL A 96 -9.45 -4.49 1.91
N LYS A 97 -8.57 -5.41 1.50
CA LYS A 97 -7.87 -5.33 0.22
C LYS A 97 -8.67 -6.07 -0.86
N ILE A 98 -9.02 -5.36 -1.93
CA ILE A 98 -9.87 -5.83 -3.03
C ILE A 98 -9.10 -5.67 -4.33
N PRO A 99 -8.94 -6.71 -5.17
CA PRO A 99 -8.35 -6.57 -6.49
C PRO A 99 -9.26 -5.72 -7.39
N VAL A 100 -8.66 -4.89 -8.27
CA VAL A 100 -9.42 -4.04 -9.19
C VAL A 100 -10.28 -4.83 -10.16
N VAL A 101 -9.81 -6.01 -10.55
CA VAL A 101 -10.54 -6.99 -11.38
C VAL A 101 -10.45 -8.37 -10.76
N ASN A 102 -11.36 -9.27 -11.10
CA ASN A 102 -11.25 -10.69 -10.76
C ASN A 102 -10.35 -11.44 -11.75
N SER A 103 -10.16 -12.75 -11.57
CA SER A 103 -9.32 -13.59 -12.43
C SER A 103 -9.77 -13.61 -13.91
N LYS A 104 -11.04 -13.31 -14.18
CA LYS A 104 -11.60 -13.22 -15.53
C LYS A 104 -11.53 -11.82 -16.14
N GLY A 105 -10.89 -10.86 -15.43
CA GLY A 105 -10.74 -9.47 -15.89
C GLY A 105 -11.97 -8.58 -15.68
N PHE A 106 -13.03 -9.05 -15.01
CA PHE A 106 -14.19 -8.22 -14.69
C PHE A 106 -13.89 -7.21 -13.59
N PHE A 107 -14.23 -5.95 -13.84
CA PHE A 107 -14.05 -4.86 -12.88
C PHE A 107 -14.91 -5.04 -11.63
N MET A 108 -14.31 -4.95 -10.44
CA MET A 108 -14.99 -5.15 -9.15
C MET A 108 -15.69 -3.88 -8.64
N GLY A 109 -16.15 -3.02 -9.52
CA GLY A 109 -16.76 -1.73 -9.19
C GLY A 109 -17.97 -1.81 -8.29
N SER A 110 -18.86 -2.79 -8.47
CA SER A 110 -20.04 -3.01 -7.62
C SER A 110 -19.64 -3.35 -6.18
N VAL A 111 -18.64 -4.21 -5.99
CA VAL A 111 -18.09 -4.58 -4.68
C VAL A 111 -17.47 -3.36 -3.99
N ILE A 112 -16.61 -2.63 -4.72
CA ILE A 112 -15.93 -1.43 -4.22
C ILE A 112 -16.97 -0.38 -3.79
N LYS A 113 -17.98 -0.13 -4.62
CA LYS A 113 -19.05 0.85 -4.35
C LYS A 113 -19.83 0.47 -3.09
N GLU A 114 -20.30 -0.77 -2.99
CA GLU A 114 -21.08 -1.24 -1.84
C GLU A 114 -20.31 -1.12 -0.54
N LEU A 115 -19.09 -1.68 -0.50
CA LEU A 115 -18.26 -1.64 0.71
C LEU A 115 -17.93 -0.20 1.12
N SER A 116 -17.60 0.65 0.16
CA SER A 116 -17.26 2.05 0.40
C SER A 116 -18.44 2.87 0.94
N ILE A 117 -19.66 2.67 0.40
CA ILE A 117 -20.88 3.32 0.90
C ILE A 117 -21.16 2.90 2.36
N ARG A 118 -20.90 1.65 2.71
CA ARG A 118 -21.05 1.14 4.08
C ARG A 118 -19.93 1.58 5.04
N GLY A 119 -19.03 2.46 4.62
CA GLY A 119 -17.96 3.00 5.46
C GLY A 119 -16.80 2.03 5.71
N ILE A 120 -16.71 0.92 4.96
CA ILE A 120 -15.62 -0.04 5.09
C ILE A 120 -14.37 0.52 4.43
N LYS A 121 -13.28 0.59 5.19
CA LYS A 121 -11.97 1.05 4.69
C LYS A 121 -11.41 0.07 3.69
N LEU A 122 -11.03 0.57 2.51
CA LEU A 122 -10.60 -0.25 1.38
C LEU A 122 -9.15 0.02 0.99
N ASN A 123 -8.50 -1.02 0.48
CA ASN A 123 -7.27 -0.92 -0.29
C ASN A 123 -7.48 -1.64 -1.63
N ILE A 124 -7.74 -0.87 -2.68
CA ILE A 124 -7.96 -1.42 -4.01
C ILE A 124 -6.62 -1.69 -4.66
N THR A 125 -6.34 -2.94 -4.99
CA THR A 125 -5.02 -3.42 -5.40
C THR A 125 -4.95 -3.88 -6.85
N ALA A 126 -3.72 -4.16 -7.32
CA ALA A 126 -3.41 -4.58 -8.68
C ALA A 126 -3.79 -3.54 -9.74
N VAL A 127 -3.62 -2.25 -9.42
CA VAL A 127 -3.89 -1.15 -10.34
C VAL A 127 -2.63 -0.84 -11.16
N TYR A 128 -2.80 -0.71 -12.49
CA TYR A 128 -1.73 -0.46 -13.45
C TYR A 128 -1.99 0.72 -14.39
N THR A 129 -3.24 1.20 -14.47
CA THR A 129 -3.59 2.28 -15.41
C THR A 129 -4.34 3.41 -14.74
N TYR A 130 -4.26 4.61 -15.35
CA TYR A 130 -5.06 5.74 -14.90
C TYR A 130 -6.56 5.50 -15.09
N ASP A 131 -6.98 4.81 -16.15
CA ASP A 131 -8.37 4.44 -16.38
C ASP A 131 -8.93 3.58 -15.22
N GLN A 132 -8.15 2.58 -14.76
CA GLN A 132 -8.52 1.81 -13.57
C GLN A 132 -8.67 2.71 -12.35
N THR A 133 -7.72 3.62 -12.11
CA THR A 133 -7.81 4.58 -11.00
C THR A 133 -9.07 5.42 -11.10
N LEU A 134 -9.41 5.94 -12.28
CA LEU A 134 -10.59 6.76 -12.52
C LEU A 134 -11.88 5.98 -12.28
N LYS A 135 -11.98 4.75 -12.76
CA LYS A 135 -13.13 3.86 -12.53
C LYS A 135 -13.32 3.58 -11.03
N ILE A 136 -12.24 3.24 -10.32
CA ILE A 136 -12.26 3.04 -8.86
C ILE A 136 -12.74 4.32 -8.17
N PHE A 137 -12.14 5.46 -8.50
CA PHE A 137 -12.48 6.76 -7.90
C PHE A 137 -13.97 7.10 -8.05
N LYS A 138 -14.59 6.80 -9.20
CA LYS A 138 -16.03 7.00 -9.41
C LYS A 138 -16.89 6.11 -8.51
N CYS A 139 -16.42 4.92 -8.14
CA CYS A 139 -17.13 3.99 -7.25
C CYS A 139 -16.99 4.35 -5.76
N LEU A 140 -15.95 5.09 -5.36
CA LEU A 140 -15.66 5.37 -3.96
C LEU A 140 -16.56 6.44 -3.36
N ASN A 141 -17.07 6.18 -2.15
CA ASN A 141 -17.60 7.23 -1.27
C ASN A 141 -16.44 8.08 -0.73
N LYS A 142 -16.46 9.38 -1.03
CA LYS A 142 -15.37 10.31 -0.68
C LYS A 142 -15.23 10.56 0.83
N LYS A 143 -16.21 10.14 1.64
CA LYS A 143 -16.16 10.21 3.10
C LYS A 143 -15.51 8.96 3.73
N THR A 144 -15.38 7.85 2.99
CA THR A 144 -14.78 6.60 3.46
C THR A 144 -13.30 6.54 3.12
N LYS A 145 -12.45 6.22 4.11
CA LYS A 145 -11.01 6.06 3.90
C LYS A 145 -10.72 4.92 2.91
N SER A 146 -10.04 5.23 1.84
CA SER A 146 -9.71 4.28 0.78
C SER A 146 -8.31 4.53 0.23
N ILE A 147 -7.62 3.44 -0.09
CA ILE A 147 -6.29 3.43 -0.69
C ILE A 147 -6.42 2.83 -2.09
N ILE A 148 -5.76 3.43 -3.08
CA ILE A 148 -5.62 2.88 -4.44
C ILE A 148 -4.15 2.51 -4.61
N SER A 149 -3.86 1.22 -4.71
CA SER A 149 -2.49 0.69 -4.78
C SER A 149 -2.07 0.44 -6.23
N ILE A 150 -1.18 1.30 -6.74
CA ILE A 150 -0.63 1.24 -8.10
C ILE A 150 0.70 0.49 -8.07
N PHE A 151 0.85 -0.52 -8.93
CA PHE A 151 1.96 -1.47 -8.93
C PHE A 151 3.13 -0.99 -9.80
N ALA A 152 3.88 -0.01 -9.32
CA ALA A 152 4.99 0.62 -10.04
C ALA A 152 6.10 -0.37 -10.44
N GLY A 153 6.58 -1.18 -9.50
CA GLY A 153 7.72 -2.06 -9.78
C GLY A 153 7.42 -3.12 -10.83
N ARG A 154 6.21 -3.70 -10.83
CA ARG A 154 5.83 -4.64 -11.89
C ARG A 154 5.71 -3.99 -13.27
N MET A 155 5.37 -2.70 -13.34
CA MET A 155 5.44 -1.94 -14.60
C MET A 155 6.89 -1.75 -15.04
N ALA A 156 7.75 -1.31 -14.12
CA ALA A 156 9.17 -1.12 -14.38
C ALA A 156 9.88 -2.42 -14.82
N ASP A 157 9.56 -3.56 -14.20
CA ASP A 157 10.05 -4.89 -14.60
C ASP A 157 9.70 -5.26 -16.05
N LYS A 158 8.74 -4.56 -16.66
CA LYS A 158 8.30 -4.73 -18.06
C LYS A 158 8.66 -3.53 -18.93
N GLY A 159 9.59 -2.69 -18.49
CA GLY A 159 10.05 -1.51 -19.25
C GLY A 159 9.02 -0.40 -19.40
N LYS A 160 8.00 -0.36 -18.51
CA LYS A 160 6.95 0.67 -18.54
C LYS A 160 7.17 1.70 -17.46
N ASP A 161 7.15 2.98 -17.82
CA ASP A 161 7.27 4.09 -16.86
C ASP A 161 5.97 4.27 -16.06
N PRO A 162 6.00 4.08 -14.72
CA PRO A 162 4.83 4.27 -13.88
C PRO A 162 4.54 5.75 -13.55
N LEU A 163 5.50 6.66 -13.69
CA LEU A 163 5.42 8.04 -13.19
C LEU A 163 4.23 8.83 -13.75
N PRO A 164 3.90 8.76 -15.06
CA PRO A 164 2.75 9.47 -15.62
C PRO A 164 1.41 9.05 -14.98
N ILE A 165 1.27 7.76 -14.66
CA ILE A 165 0.06 7.20 -14.04
C ILE A 165 -0.08 7.73 -12.62
N PHE A 166 1.01 7.73 -11.85
CA PHE A 166 1.02 8.31 -10.49
C PHE A 166 0.68 9.80 -10.51
N LYS A 167 1.31 10.58 -11.39
CA LYS A 167 1.05 12.03 -11.51
C LYS A 167 -0.43 12.32 -11.74
N LYS A 168 -1.07 11.63 -12.69
CA LYS A 168 -2.51 11.78 -12.98
C LYS A 168 -3.37 11.32 -11.81
N SER A 169 -3.05 10.19 -11.18
CA SER A 169 -3.81 9.61 -10.08
C SER A 169 -3.76 10.47 -8.81
N VAL A 170 -2.58 10.98 -8.44
CA VAL A 170 -2.42 11.90 -7.32
C VAL A 170 -3.16 13.22 -7.57
N THR A 171 -3.10 13.76 -8.80
CA THR A 171 -3.84 14.97 -9.16
C THR A 171 -5.35 14.76 -9.02
N LEU A 172 -5.88 13.62 -9.45
CA LEU A 172 -7.30 13.26 -9.33
C LEU A 172 -7.77 13.25 -7.87
N THR A 173 -6.95 12.72 -6.97
CA THR A 173 -7.36 12.52 -5.57
C THR A 173 -6.97 13.67 -4.65
N LYS A 174 -6.19 14.65 -5.09
CA LYS A 174 -5.59 15.71 -4.28
C LYS A 174 -6.56 16.45 -3.34
N LYS A 175 -7.79 16.65 -3.76
CA LYS A 175 -8.82 17.37 -2.98
C LYS A 175 -9.56 16.47 -1.97
N TYR A 176 -9.32 15.16 -1.99
CA TYR A 176 -10.07 14.16 -1.24
C TYR A 176 -9.18 13.49 -0.18
N LYS A 177 -9.17 14.05 1.04
CA LYS A 177 -8.31 13.60 2.15
C LYS A 177 -8.46 12.13 2.53
N ASN A 178 -9.62 11.52 2.22
CA ASN A 178 -9.90 10.12 2.54
C ASN A 178 -9.52 9.15 1.40
N ILE A 179 -9.05 9.63 0.25
CA ILE A 179 -8.63 8.77 -0.86
C ILE A 179 -7.14 8.98 -1.09
N GLU A 180 -6.37 7.94 -0.83
CA GLU A 180 -4.91 7.98 -0.87
C GLU A 180 -4.37 7.09 -1.99
N ILE A 181 -3.38 7.61 -2.73
CA ILE A 181 -2.63 6.83 -3.72
C ILE A 181 -1.45 6.19 -3.02
N LEU A 182 -1.28 4.89 -3.24
CA LEU A 182 -0.20 4.09 -2.69
C LEU A 182 0.70 3.55 -3.82
N TRP A 183 2.00 3.81 -3.68
CA TRP A 183 3.05 3.20 -4.49
C TRP A 183 3.31 1.79 -3.97
N ALA A 184 2.91 0.79 -4.76
CA ALA A 184 3.10 -0.62 -4.45
C ALA A 184 4.14 -1.28 -5.35
N SER A 185 4.55 -2.50 -4.98
CA SER A 185 5.52 -3.26 -5.75
C SER A 185 6.89 -2.57 -5.84
N THR A 186 7.35 -2.02 -4.72
CA THR A 186 8.62 -1.30 -4.62
C THR A 186 9.81 -2.23 -4.85
N ARG A 187 10.77 -1.81 -5.66
CA ARG A 187 11.97 -2.58 -6.02
C ARG A 187 13.23 -2.09 -5.31
N GLU A 188 13.33 -0.80 -5.11
CA GLU A 188 14.54 -0.16 -4.59
C GLU A 188 14.22 1.05 -3.70
N ALA A 189 15.17 1.47 -2.89
CA ALA A 189 14.99 2.58 -1.96
C ALA A 189 14.77 3.92 -2.67
N TYR A 190 15.30 4.11 -3.88
CA TYR A 190 15.09 5.32 -4.69
C TYR A 190 13.61 5.55 -5.05
N ASN A 191 12.80 4.50 -5.11
CA ASN A 191 11.35 4.64 -5.33
C ASN A 191 10.67 5.51 -4.26
N PHE A 192 11.23 5.59 -3.04
CA PHE A 192 10.74 6.51 -2.01
C PHE A 192 10.86 7.98 -2.45
N PHE A 193 11.97 8.37 -3.06
CA PHE A 193 12.15 9.73 -3.59
C PHE A 193 11.21 10.00 -4.77
N GLN A 194 11.03 9.04 -5.66
CA GLN A 194 10.09 9.16 -6.78
C GLN A 194 8.65 9.37 -6.27
N ALA A 195 8.19 8.52 -5.34
CA ALA A 195 6.87 8.64 -4.72
C ALA A 195 6.69 9.99 -4.03
N LYS A 196 7.71 10.45 -3.28
CA LYS A 196 7.69 11.73 -2.59
C LYS A 196 7.65 12.92 -3.55
N LYS A 197 8.47 12.92 -4.61
CA LYS A 197 8.47 13.96 -5.66
C LYS A 197 7.11 14.09 -6.33
N LEU A 198 6.41 12.97 -6.53
CA LEU A 198 5.06 12.92 -7.08
C LEU A 198 3.97 13.25 -6.07
N ARG A 199 4.30 13.49 -4.80
CA ARG A 199 3.35 13.69 -3.70
C ARG A 199 2.41 12.50 -3.49
N CYS A 200 2.90 11.30 -3.75
CA CYS A 200 2.18 10.08 -3.46
C CYS A 200 1.95 9.98 -1.94
N ASN A 201 0.73 9.62 -1.54
CA ASN A 201 0.34 9.64 -0.13
C ASN A 201 1.07 8.57 0.69
N ILE A 202 1.25 7.38 0.09
CA ILE A 202 1.82 6.21 0.76
C ILE A 202 2.77 5.50 -0.20
N ILE A 203 3.86 4.96 0.34
CA ILE A 203 4.67 3.94 -0.33
C ILE A 203 4.75 2.70 0.56
N THR A 204 4.50 1.51 0.01
CA THR A 204 4.72 0.26 0.74
C THR A 204 5.97 -0.43 0.24
N MET A 205 6.84 -0.82 1.18
CA MET A 205 8.18 -1.32 0.88
C MET A 205 8.48 -2.61 1.66
N PRO A 206 9.17 -3.57 1.04
CA PRO A 206 9.74 -4.70 1.78
C PRO A 206 10.69 -4.24 2.90
N PRO A 207 10.82 -5.00 3.99
CA PRO A 207 11.72 -4.65 5.11
C PRO A 207 13.13 -4.31 4.69
N LYS A 208 13.70 -5.06 3.74
CA LYS A 208 15.05 -4.81 3.20
C LYS A 208 15.17 -3.41 2.60
N VAL A 209 14.17 -2.98 1.83
CA VAL A 209 14.18 -1.66 1.19
C VAL A 209 14.00 -0.54 2.23
N ILE A 210 13.15 -0.75 3.24
CA ILE A 210 13.00 0.22 4.35
C ILE A 210 14.33 0.44 5.06
N ASN A 211 15.08 -0.62 5.33
CA ASN A 211 16.39 -0.51 6.00
C ASN A 211 17.41 0.26 5.17
N GLN A 212 17.34 0.20 3.83
CA GLN A 212 18.22 0.97 2.96
C GLN A 212 18.00 2.49 3.06
N ILE A 213 16.81 2.95 3.46
CA ILE A 213 16.54 4.39 3.62
C ILE A 213 17.42 5.00 4.73
N SER A 214 17.82 4.22 5.74
CA SER A 214 18.70 4.69 6.80
C SER A 214 20.10 5.11 6.30
N SER A 215 20.51 4.63 5.14
CA SER A 215 21.80 4.98 4.51
C SER A 215 21.70 6.17 3.54
N PHE A 216 20.53 6.80 3.41
CA PHE A 216 20.38 7.97 2.56
C PHE A 216 21.21 9.14 3.05
N GLY A 217 21.80 9.90 2.11
CA GLY A 217 22.64 11.06 2.40
C GLY A 217 24.12 10.74 2.60
N LYS A 218 24.57 9.51 2.36
CA LYS A 218 26.01 9.22 2.26
C LYS A 218 26.65 10.11 1.18
N SER A 219 27.82 10.70 1.51
CA SER A 219 28.58 11.46 0.52
C SER A 219 29.14 10.56 -0.58
N TYR A 220 29.39 11.12 -1.76
CA TYR A 220 30.02 10.36 -2.87
C TYR A 220 31.39 9.79 -2.46
N LYS A 221 32.18 10.53 -1.62
CA LYS A 221 33.42 10.01 -1.08
C LYS A 221 33.20 8.75 -0.23
N ALA A 222 32.17 8.75 0.61
CA ALA A 222 31.85 7.58 1.43
C ALA A 222 31.39 6.41 0.56
N LEU A 223 30.60 6.65 -0.50
CA LEU A 223 30.19 5.61 -1.44
C LEU A 223 31.40 5.03 -2.20
N THR A 224 32.36 5.86 -2.60
CA THR A 224 33.60 5.38 -3.23
C THR A 224 34.36 4.46 -2.29
N LEU A 225 34.53 4.87 -1.02
CA LEU A 225 35.25 4.07 -0.01
C LEU A 225 34.52 2.75 0.34
N ASP A 226 33.19 2.73 0.31
CA ASP A 226 32.40 1.50 0.52
C ASP A 226 32.57 0.50 -0.65
N THR A 227 33.05 0.96 -1.81
CA THR A 227 33.14 0.17 -3.05
C THR A 227 34.55 -0.43 -3.26
N VAL A 228 35.61 0.19 -2.75
CA VAL A 228 37.00 -0.25 -2.89
C VAL A 228 37.46 -1.07 -1.69
#